data_df4bc81ea33a5c855dba4c08509efc46
#
_entry.id   df4bc81ea33a5c855dba4c08509efc46
#
_cell.length_a   1.000
_cell.length_b   1.000
_cell.length_c   1.000
_cell.angle_alpha   90.00
_cell.angle_beta   90.00
_cell.angle_gamma   90.00
#
_symmetry.space_group_name_H-M   'P 1'
#
loop_
_entity.id
_entity.type
_entity.pdbx_description
1 polymer ?
#
loop_
_entity_poly.entity_id
_entity_poly.type
_entity_poly.pdbx_seq_one_letter_code
_entity_poly.pdbx_strand_id
1 'polypeptide(L)'
;MARRILSLLLIFTAVMAFSQQHDHGYYPDTIRGEVWVDLEPIYGDRVDAEFPLSPESGARRALQEAAWYFSGMIYGWNFHYDIGERARGIAEDFYIFEPMGEIQWGDPRLYITESEIRDMKLCVWADYRLSEIQKKRMALWRTGMIRNAQATGYCQIQGPSPDSSWLDIRNAVLKDAARSAVREMLRGSERNRPKEASGFISLASFPRFYLDSGQWTAFVRFRVQINEITPFAAY
;
A
#
# COMPACT_ATOMS: atom_id res chain seq x y z
N MET A 1 -34.77 -30.54 29.57
CA MET A 1 -34.24 -29.21 29.25
C MET A 1 -32.72 -29.08 29.46
N ALA A 2 -32.12 -29.66 30.48
CA ALA A 2 -30.67 -29.57 30.76
C ALA A 2 -29.73 -30.08 29.61
N ARG A 3 -30.11 -31.14 28.90
CA ARG A 3 -29.28 -31.73 27.82
C ARG A 3 -29.13 -30.85 26.60
N ARG A 4 -30.09 -29.98 26.25
CA ARG A 4 -30.04 -29.07 25.12
C ARG A 4 -29.20 -27.82 25.42
N ILE A 5 -29.13 -27.39 26.66
CA ILE A 5 -28.31 -26.26 27.12
C ILE A 5 -26.82 -26.63 27.07
N LEU A 6 -26.49 -27.88 27.47
CA LEU A 6 -25.09 -28.37 27.43
C LEU A 6 -24.53 -28.47 26.03
N SER A 7 -25.37 -28.87 25.02
CA SER A 7 -24.95 -28.92 23.61
C SER A 7 -24.72 -27.51 23.02
N LEU A 8 -25.51 -26.52 23.41
CA LEU A 8 -25.32 -25.13 22.97
C LEU A 8 -24.05 -24.51 23.56
N LEU A 9 -23.74 -24.82 24.82
CA LEU A 9 -22.52 -24.33 25.48
C LEU A 9 -21.26 -24.92 24.86
N LEU A 10 -21.28 -26.19 24.45
CA LEU A 10 -20.16 -26.85 23.76
C LEU A 10 -19.91 -26.29 22.34
N ILE A 11 -20.97 -25.91 21.62
CA ILE A 11 -20.84 -25.27 20.31
C ILE A 11 -20.27 -23.86 20.46
N PHE A 12 -20.67 -23.12 21.50
CA PHE A 12 -20.14 -21.75 21.71
C PHE A 12 -18.67 -21.75 22.14
N THR A 13 -18.24 -22.73 22.94
CA THR A 13 -16.84 -22.90 23.33
C THR A 13 -15.98 -23.34 22.14
N ALA A 14 -16.51 -24.19 21.23
CA ALA A 14 -15.80 -24.59 20.01
C ALA A 14 -15.61 -23.41 19.02
N VAL A 15 -16.60 -22.52 18.88
CA VAL A 15 -16.50 -21.33 18.04
C VAL A 15 -15.51 -20.32 18.60
N MET A 16 -15.45 -20.16 19.93
CA MET A 16 -14.46 -19.28 20.58
C MET A 16 -13.05 -19.85 20.53
N ALA A 17 -12.88 -21.17 20.57
CA ALA A 17 -11.57 -21.83 20.42
C ALA A 17 -11.02 -21.69 19.00
N PHE A 18 -11.87 -21.63 17.96
CA PHE A 18 -11.45 -21.39 16.58
C PHE A 18 -11.02 -19.94 16.31
N SER A 19 -11.49 -18.96 17.09
CA SER A 19 -11.13 -17.56 16.91
C SER A 19 -9.79 -17.18 17.57
N GLN A 20 -9.22 -18.01 18.45
CA GLN A 20 -7.96 -17.73 19.14
C GLN A 20 -6.73 -18.42 18.54
N GLN A 21 -6.86 -19.17 17.44
CA GLN A 21 -5.77 -19.97 16.88
C GLN A 21 -5.04 -19.32 15.71
N HIS A 22 -5.08 -17.98 15.57
CA HIS A 22 -4.43 -17.27 14.46
C HIS A 22 -3.50 -16.16 14.92
N ASP A 23 -2.62 -16.44 15.89
CA ASP A 23 -1.53 -15.47 16.14
C ASP A 23 -0.22 -16.12 16.60
N HIS A 24 0.29 -17.02 15.81
CA HIS A 24 1.68 -17.44 15.88
C HIS A 24 2.32 -17.21 14.52
N GLY A 25 2.90 -16.01 14.32
CA GLY A 25 4.06 -15.70 13.46
C GLY A 25 4.24 -16.39 12.10
N TYR A 26 3.26 -17.14 11.63
CA TYR A 26 3.31 -17.86 10.37
C TYR A 26 2.90 -16.95 9.23
N TYR A 27 3.86 -16.53 8.45
CA TYR A 27 3.56 -15.97 7.13
C TYR A 27 3.32 -17.10 6.13
N PRO A 28 2.29 -16.99 5.30
CA PRO A 28 2.11 -17.93 4.20
C PRO A 28 3.35 -17.89 3.31
N ASP A 29 3.67 -19.01 2.70
CA ASP A 29 4.78 -19.09 1.75
C ASP A 29 4.58 -18.20 0.53
N THR A 30 3.33 -17.87 0.24
CA THR A 30 2.92 -17.09 -0.92
C THR A 30 1.99 -15.96 -0.47
N ILE A 31 2.26 -14.75 -0.97
CA ILE A 31 1.35 -13.62 -0.88
C ILE A 31 0.66 -13.43 -2.22
N ARG A 32 -0.61 -13.01 -2.18
CA ARG A 32 -1.47 -12.88 -3.35
C ARG A 32 -2.15 -11.52 -3.39
N GLY A 33 -2.32 -10.98 -4.59
CA GLY A 33 -3.05 -9.73 -4.79
C GLY A 33 -3.66 -9.62 -6.18
N GLU A 34 -4.75 -8.87 -6.28
CA GLU A 34 -5.41 -8.57 -7.53
C GLU A 34 -4.92 -7.21 -8.06
N VAL A 35 -4.53 -7.19 -9.34
CA VAL A 35 -4.17 -5.99 -10.10
C VAL A 35 -5.02 -5.94 -11.36
N TRP A 36 -5.41 -4.76 -11.77
CA TRP A 36 -6.09 -4.54 -13.03
C TRP A 36 -5.39 -3.47 -13.86
N VAL A 37 -5.43 -3.63 -15.16
CA VAL A 37 -4.83 -2.73 -16.15
C VAL A 37 -5.88 -2.40 -17.21
N ASP A 38 -6.06 -1.13 -17.51
CA ASP A 38 -6.89 -0.72 -18.64
C ASP A 38 -6.24 -1.15 -19.96
N LEU A 39 -7.01 -1.77 -20.83
CA LEU A 39 -6.55 -2.17 -22.18
C LEU A 39 -6.82 -1.06 -23.21
N GLU A 40 -7.73 -0.15 -22.91
CA GLU A 40 -8.08 1.01 -23.73
C GLU A 40 -7.69 2.31 -23.02
N PRO A 41 -7.36 3.38 -23.73
CA PRO A 41 -7.05 4.66 -23.13
C PRO A 41 -8.27 5.24 -22.42
N ILE A 42 -8.09 5.65 -21.17
CA ILE A 42 -9.20 6.20 -20.36
C ILE A 42 -9.56 7.62 -20.81
N TYR A 43 -8.63 8.36 -21.41
CA TYR A 43 -8.80 9.74 -21.85
C TYR A 43 -8.13 10.00 -23.21
N GLY A 44 -8.86 10.72 -24.08
CA GLY A 44 -8.51 10.92 -25.46
C GLY A 44 -7.28 11.79 -25.75
N ASP A 45 -6.84 12.61 -24.81
CA ASP A 45 -5.72 13.53 -25.02
C ASP A 45 -4.35 12.89 -24.68
N ARG A 46 -4.35 11.76 -24.00
CA ARG A 46 -3.15 10.98 -23.72
C ARG A 46 -3.22 9.66 -24.47
N VAL A 47 -3.07 9.74 -25.74
CA VAL A 47 -2.81 8.56 -26.57
C VAL A 47 -1.34 8.18 -26.30
N ASP A 48 -1.10 7.47 -25.20
CA ASP A 48 0.14 6.70 -25.11
C ASP A 48 0.18 5.86 -26.38
N ALA A 49 1.27 5.95 -27.15
CA ALA A 49 1.43 5.22 -28.40
C ALA A 49 1.30 3.69 -28.24
N GLU A 50 1.15 3.22 -27.01
CA GLU A 50 1.00 1.83 -26.62
C GLU A 50 -0.46 1.34 -26.63
N PHE A 51 -1.47 2.23 -26.60
CA PHE A 51 -2.88 1.83 -26.57
C PHE A 51 -3.45 1.62 -27.99
N PRO A 52 -4.38 0.66 -28.17
CA PRO A 52 -4.87 -0.31 -27.17
C PRO A 52 -3.79 -1.34 -26.80
N LEU A 53 -3.73 -1.72 -25.52
CA LEU A 53 -2.79 -2.72 -25.07
C LEU A 53 -3.23 -4.12 -25.50
N SER A 54 -2.30 -4.93 -26.00
CA SER A 54 -2.55 -6.37 -26.12
C SER A 54 -2.68 -7.02 -24.74
N PRO A 55 -3.39 -8.13 -24.60
CA PRO A 55 -3.48 -8.86 -23.33
C PRO A 55 -2.10 -9.21 -22.74
N GLU A 56 -1.09 -9.50 -23.58
CA GLU A 56 0.28 -9.79 -23.16
C GLU A 56 0.97 -8.56 -22.60
N SER A 57 0.80 -7.39 -23.24
CA SER A 57 1.32 -6.11 -22.75
C SER A 57 0.63 -5.72 -21.44
N GLY A 58 -0.68 -5.92 -21.37
CA GLY A 58 -1.47 -5.72 -20.14
C GLY A 58 -0.99 -6.62 -19.00
N ALA A 59 -0.74 -7.90 -19.25
CA ALA A 59 -0.23 -8.83 -18.26
C ALA A 59 1.18 -8.45 -17.77
N ARG A 60 2.06 -8.00 -18.67
CA ARG A 60 3.38 -7.48 -18.30
C ARG A 60 3.26 -6.28 -17.37
N ARG A 61 2.41 -5.33 -17.70
CA ARG A 61 2.14 -4.13 -16.91
C ARG A 61 1.57 -4.49 -15.53
N ALA A 62 0.62 -5.44 -15.49
CA ALA A 62 0.06 -5.93 -14.24
C ALA A 62 1.10 -6.59 -13.34
N LEU A 63 2.03 -7.38 -13.90
CA LEU A 63 3.12 -7.98 -13.12
C LEU A 63 4.11 -6.94 -12.60
N GLN A 64 4.39 -5.87 -13.36
CA GLN A 64 5.23 -4.76 -12.88
C GLN A 64 4.57 -4.05 -11.69
N GLU A 65 3.28 -3.80 -11.77
CA GLU A 65 2.51 -3.19 -10.68
C GLU A 65 2.44 -4.10 -9.46
N ALA A 66 2.20 -5.40 -9.67
CA ALA A 66 2.21 -6.39 -8.59
C ALA A 66 3.58 -6.48 -7.90
N ALA A 67 4.68 -6.50 -8.67
CA ALA A 67 6.04 -6.49 -8.12
C ALA A 67 6.26 -5.28 -7.20
N TRP A 68 5.79 -4.12 -7.62
CA TRP A 68 5.90 -2.90 -6.85
C TRP A 68 5.07 -2.93 -5.56
N TYR A 69 3.80 -3.42 -5.61
CA TYR A 69 2.98 -3.58 -4.41
C TYR A 69 3.54 -4.60 -3.43
N PHE A 70 3.98 -5.75 -3.92
CA PHE A 70 4.63 -6.75 -3.07
C PHE A 70 5.92 -6.23 -2.47
N SER A 71 6.71 -5.44 -3.22
CA SER A 71 7.89 -4.75 -2.67
C SER A 71 7.51 -3.84 -1.52
N GLY A 72 6.44 -3.05 -1.68
CA GLY A 72 5.90 -2.19 -0.64
C GLY A 72 5.38 -2.94 0.59
N MET A 73 4.84 -4.15 0.42
CA MET A 73 4.38 -5.00 1.52
C MET A 73 5.54 -5.66 2.28
N ILE A 74 6.60 -6.05 1.58
CA ILE A 74 7.75 -6.79 2.13
C ILE A 74 8.77 -5.83 2.71
N TYR A 75 9.20 -4.87 1.92
CA TYR A 75 10.31 -3.97 2.24
C TYR A 75 9.83 -2.64 2.78
N GLY A 76 8.77 -2.06 2.19
CA GLY A 76 8.27 -0.75 2.52
C GLY A 76 9.21 0.38 2.07
N TRP A 77 9.05 1.53 2.68
CA TRP A 77 9.76 2.78 2.39
C TRP A 77 10.28 3.42 3.65
N ASN A 78 11.42 4.09 3.56
CA ASN A 78 11.81 5.13 4.51
C ASN A 78 10.99 6.38 4.22
N PHE A 79 10.59 7.09 5.24
CA PHE A 79 10.03 8.42 5.08
C PHE A 79 10.73 9.44 5.97
N HIS A 80 10.79 10.67 5.47
CA HIS A 80 11.12 11.86 6.23
C HIS A 80 10.07 12.93 5.91
N TYR A 81 9.50 13.52 6.94
CA TYR A 81 8.38 14.45 6.83
C TYR A 81 8.68 15.73 7.60
N ASP A 82 8.83 16.84 6.87
CA ASP A 82 8.93 18.19 7.42
C ASP A 82 7.60 18.89 7.23
N ILE A 83 7.05 19.39 8.31
CA ILE A 83 5.78 20.10 8.29
C ILE A 83 6.01 21.55 7.86
N GLY A 84 5.35 21.95 6.78
CA GLY A 84 5.36 23.33 6.32
C GLY A 84 4.89 24.31 7.40
N GLU A 85 5.59 25.43 7.54
CA GLU A 85 5.25 26.49 8.48
C GLU A 85 5.09 27.82 7.73
N ARG A 86 3.85 28.24 7.55
CA ARG A 86 3.54 29.51 6.85
C ARG A 86 4.16 30.73 7.53
N ALA A 87 4.31 30.72 8.85
CA ALA A 87 4.94 31.80 9.59
C ALA A 87 6.43 32.01 9.25
N ARG A 88 7.09 30.95 8.75
CA ARG A 88 8.49 31.00 8.28
C ARG A 88 8.62 31.05 6.76
N GLY A 89 7.52 31.22 6.03
CA GLY A 89 7.52 31.24 4.57
C GLY A 89 7.63 29.86 3.91
N ILE A 90 7.55 28.77 4.68
CA ILE A 90 7.55 27.41 4.18
C ILE A 90 6.09 27.04 3.90
N ALA A 91 5.68 27.21 2.64
CA ALA A 91 4.26 27.07 2.26
C ALA A 91 3.78 25.61 2.22
N GLU A 92 4.66 24.68 1.93
CA GLU A 92 4.33 23.27 1.69
C GLU A 92 5.12 22.33 2.59
N ASP A 93 4.48 21.19 2.91
CA ASP A 93 5.13 20.10 3.61
C ASP A 93 6.16 19.44 2.68
N PHE A 94 7.34 19.14 3.20
CA PHE A 94 8.34 18.35 2.50
C PHE A 94 8.24 16.87 2.92
N TYR A 95 8.17 15.98 1.93
CA TYR A 95 8.02 14.54 2.19
C TYR A 95 8.91 13.71 1.28
N ILE A 96 9.91 13.06 1.89
CA ILE A 96 10.72 12.04 1.23
C ILE A 96 10.04 10.70 1.43
N PHE A 97 10.08 9.85 0.40
CA PHE A 97 9.48 8.53 0.37
C PHE A 97 10.34 7.62 -0.51
N GLU A 98 11.24 6.86 0.11
CA GLU A 98 12.28 6.08 -0.57
C GLU A 98 12.10 4.59 -0.33
N PRO A 99 12.11 3.74 -1.39
CA PRO A 99 11.96 2.30 -1.24
C PRO A 99 13.15 1.70 -0.48
N MET A 100 12.88 0.76 0.44
CA MET A 100 13.90 0.03 1.18
C MET A 100 14.34 -1.26 0.48
N GLY A 101 13.74 -1.60 -0.63
CA GLY A 101 14.05 -2.75 -1.46
C GLY A 101 12.96 -3.02 -2.48
N GLU A 102 13.26 -3.83 -3.45
CA GLU A 102 12.37 -4.13 -4.56
C GLU A 102 12.45 -5.59 -5.00
N ILE A 103 11.37 -6.07 -5.58
CA ILE A 103 11.33 -7.32 -6.34
C ILE A 103 11.77 -6.99 -7.75
N GLN A 104 12.86 -7.61 -8.18
CA GLN A 104 13.42 -7.37 -9.52
C GLN A 104 12.45 -7.87 -10.59
N TRP A 105 12.39 -7.12 -11.71
CA TRP A 105 11.64 -7.54 -12.87
C TRP A 105 12.15 -8.90 -13.39
N GLY A 106 11.21 -9.81 -13.65
CA GLY A 106 11.54 -11.16 -14.12
C GLY A 106 11.87 -12.16 -12.98
N ASP A 107 11.67 -11.79 -11.71
CA ASP A 107 11.77 -12.74 -10.61
C ASP A 107 10.79 -13.91 -10.83
N PRO A 108 11.26 -15.18 -10.98
CA PRO A 108 10.42 -16.33 -11.30
C PRO A 108 9.44 -16.70 -10.18
N ARG A 109 9.57 -16.11 -9.01
CA ARG A 109 8.65 -16.30 -7.87
C ARG A 109 7.39 -15.45 -8.00
N LEU A 110 7.38 -14.48 -8.94
CA LEU A 110 6.22 -13.67 -9.26
C LEU A 110 5.55 -14.22 -10.53
N TYR A 111 4.29 -14.57 -10.42
CA TYR A 111 3.54 -15.14 -11.55
C TYR A 111 2.03 -14.86 -11.45
N ILE A 112 1.36 -14.91 -12.59
CA ILE A 112 -0.10 -14.77 -12.67
C ILE A 112 -0.71 -16.16 -12.49
N THR A 113 -1.69 -16.26 -11.60
CA THR A 113 -2.45 -17.48 -11.36
C THR A 113 -3.80 -17.49 -12.07
N GLU A 114 -4.44 -16.33 -12.17
CA GLU A 114 -5.74 -16.17 -12.81
C GLU A 114 -5.77 -14.84 -13.55
N SER A 115 -6.45 -14.80 -14.69
CA SER A 115 -6.67 -13.57 -15.45
C SER A 115 -8.03 -13.60 -16.15
N GLU A 116 -8.69 -12.44 -16.21
CA GLU A 116 -9.91 -12.24 -16.96
C GLU A 116 -9.96 -10.82 -17.54
N ILE A 117 -10.67 -10.66 -18.66
CA ILE A 117 -10.96 -9.34 -19.22
C ILE A 117 -12.39 -8.98 -18.82
N ARG A 118 -12.55 -7.85 -18.13
CA ARG A 118 -13.82 -7.33 -17.66
C ARG A 118 -13.86 -5.82 -17.90
N ASP A 119 -14.86 -5.35 -18.62
CA ASP A 119 -15.06 -3.92 -18.91
C ASP A 119 -13.79 -3.23 -19.49
N MET A 120 -13.17 -3.85 -20.50
CA MET A 120 -11.94 -3.41 -21.15
C MET A 120 -10.74 -3.30 -20.20
N LYS A 121 -10.79 -3.98 -19.05
CA LYS A 121 -9.70 -4.12 -18.09
C LYS A 121 -9.24 -5.56 -18.05
N LEU A 122 -7.94 -5.74 -18.07
CA LEU A 122 -7.32 -7.02 -17.72
C LEU A 122 -7.16 -7.06 -16.19
N CYS A 123 -7.94 -7.92 -15.54
CA CYS A 123 -7.84 -8.21 -14.12
C CYS A 123 -6.99 -9.46 -13.94
N VAL A 124 -5.95 -9.41 -13.12
CA VAL A 124 -5.07 -10.54 -12.85
C VAL A 124 -4.91 -10.78 -11.36
N TRP A 125 -4.87 -12.03 -10.97
CA TRP A 125 -4.38 -12.43 -9.66
C TRP A 125 -2.90 -12.78 -9.79
N ALA A 126 -2.06 -12.04 -9.07
CA ALA A 126 -0.63 -12.26 -8.99
C ALA A 126 -0.27 -12.92 -7.67
N ASP A 127 0.57 -13.93 -7.73
CA ASP A 127 1.13 -14.63 -6.57
C ASP A 127 2.63 -14.39 -6.53
N TYR A 128 3.17 -14.19 -5.32
CA TYR A 128 4.60 -14.08 -5.09
C TYR A 128 5.03 -15.02 -3.97
N ARG A 129 5.95 -15.96 -4.29
CA ARG A 129 6.54 -16.89 -3.32
C ARG A 129 7.63 -16.19 -2.52
N LEU A 130 7.45 -16.09 -1.19
CA LEU A 130 8.39 -15.46 -0.28
C LEU A 130 9.62 -16.35 -0.02
N SER A 131 10.79 -15.73 0.03
CA SER A 131 11.98 -16.35 0.63
C SER A 131 11.90 -16.29 2.17
N GLU A 132 12.72 -17.11 2.84
CA GLU A 132 12.79 -17.09 4.32
C GLU A 132 13.19 -15.72 4.88
N ILE A 133 14.06 -15.00 4.18
CA ILE A 133 14.46 -13.64 4.56
C ILE A 133 13.28 -12.68 4.44
N GLN A 134 12.51 -12.78 3.38
CA GLN A 134 11.32 -11.95 3.15
C GLN A 134 10.20 -12.23 4.17
N LYS A 135 10.00 -13.51 4.53
CA LYS A 135 9.07 -13.89 5.60
C LYS A 135 9.47 -13.25 6.94
N LYS A 136 10.75 -13.34 7.31
CA LYS A 136 11.27 -12.70 8.52
C LYS A 136 11.08 -11.18 8.48
N ARG A 137 11.33 -10.55 7.33
CA ARG A 137 11.12 -9.10 7.16
C ARG A 137 9.65 -8.71 7.30
N MET A 138 8.73 -9.46 6.69
CA MET A 138 7.30 -9.23 6.85
C MET A 138 6.82 -9.45 8.30
N ALA A 139 7.46 -10.35 9.05
CA ALA A 139 7.17 -10.55 10.46
C ALA A 139 7.50 -9.31 11.31
N LEU A 140 8.54 -8.56 10.95
CA LEU A 140 8.90 -7.32 11.65
C LEU A 140 7.78 -6.26 11.57
N TRP A 141 7.00 -6.24 10.48
CA TRP A 141 5.86 -5.34 10.31
C TRP A 141 4.66 -5.67 11.23
N ARG A 142 4.74 -6.69 12.07
CA ARG A 142 3.72 -7.08 13.07
C ARG A 142 4.14 -6.82 14.51
N THR A 143 5.29 -6.17 14.72
CA THR A 143 5.77 -5.85 16.08
C THR A 143 4.91 -4.76 16.72
N GLY A 144 4.87 -4.72 18.05
CA GLY A 144 4.02 -3.79 18.81
C GLY A 144 4.34 -2.30 18.64
N MET A 145 5.49 -1.95 18.05
CA MET A 145 5.84 -0.56 17.74
C MET A 145 5.22 -0.06 16.43
N ILE A 146 4.68 -0.96 15.62
CA ILE A 146 4.09 -0.64 14.32
C ILE A 146 2.60 -0.39 14.48
N ARG A 147 2.16 0.76 14.00
CA ARG A 147 0.76 1.16 14.02
C ARG A 147 0.13 0.98 12.64
N ASN A 148 -1.14 0.59 12.62
CA ASN A 148 -1.92 0.58 11.41
C ASN A 148 -2.47 1.98 11.14
N ALA A 149 -2.35 2.42 9.88
CA ALA A 149 -2.91 3.67 9.39
C ALA A 149 -3.63 3.43 8.06
N GLN A 150 -4.53 4.30 7.72
CA GLN A 150 -5.20 4.29 6.43
C GLN A 150 -5.39 5.71 5.94
N ALA A 151 -5.26 5.92 4.64
CA ALA A 151 -5.46 7.21 4.04
C ALA A 151 -5.87 7.09 2.57
N THR A 152 -6.42 8.16 2.05
CA THR A 152 -6.67 8.33 0.62
C THR A 152 -5.62 9.27 0.05
N GLY A 153 -5.02 8.90 -1.07
CA GLY A 153 -4.10 9.74 -1.81
C GLY A 153 -4.62 10.06 -3.19
N TYR A 154 -4.10 11.13 -3.77
CA TYR A 154 -4.57 11.72 -5.01
C TYR A 154 -3.40 12.07 -5.93
N CYS A 155 -3.63 11.97 -7.24
CA CYS A 155 -2.75 12.50 -8.27
C CYS A 155 -3.57 12.94 -9.46
N GLN A 156 -3.13 14.01 -10.12
CA GLN A 156 -3.73 14.43 -11.38
C GLN A 156 -3.67 13.28 -12.40
N ILE A 157 -4.65 13.24 -13.30
CA ILE A 157 -4.76 12.16 -14.27
C ILE A 157 -3.52 12.04 -15.17
N GLN A 158 -2.89 13.16 -15.47
CA GLN A 158 -1.69 13.25 -16.30
C GLN A 158 -0.40 12.89 -15.53
N GLY A 159 -0.52 12.65 -14.21
CA GLY A 159 0.62 12.39 -13.35
C GLY A 159 1.33 13.65 -12.86
N PRO A 160 2.44 13.49 -12.12
CA PRO A 160 3.21 14.60 -11.58
C PRO A 160 3.98 15.39 -12.66
N SER A 161 4.18 14.83 -13.84
CA SER A 161 4.81 15.49 -15.00
C SER A 161 4.17 15.01 -16.31
N PRO A 162 4.32 15.76 -17.44
CA PRO A 162 3.76 15.35 -18.71
C PRO A 162 4.26 14.00 -19.23
N ASP A 163 5.49 13.62 -18.87
CA ASP A 163 6.12 12.37 -19.29
C ASP A 163 6.01 11.25 -18.25
N SER A 164 5.15 11.42 -17.22
CA SER A 164 4.97 10.42 -16.18
C SER A 164 4.45 9.12 -16.76
N SER A 165 5.11 8.02 -16.45
CA SER A 165 4.58 6.69 -16.72
C SER A 165 3.36 6.38 -15.83
N TRP A 166 2.61 5.35 -16.18
CA TRP A 166 1.51 4.88 -15.36
C TRP A 166 1.98 4.47 -13.94
N LEU A 167 3.20 3.95 -13.82
CA LEU A 167 3.78 3.57 -12.53
C LEU A 167 4.15 4.80 -11.69
N ASP A 168 4.61 5.89 -12.33
CA ASP A 168 4.87 7.17 -11.66
C ASP A 168 3.59 7.77 -11.09
N ILE A 169 2.48 7.65 -11.82
CA ILE A 169 1.16 8.08 -11.34
C ILE A 169 0.74 7.28 -10.11
N ARG A 170 0.86 5.94 -10.17
CA ARG A 170 0.57 5.07 -9.02
C ARG A 170 1.44 5.41 -7.81
N ASN A 171 2.73 5.65 -8.05
CA ASN A 171 3.68 6.04 -7.00
C ASN A 171 3.32 7.41 -6.39
N ALA A 172 2.94 8.39 -7.20
CA ALA A 172 2.52 9.70 -6.73
C ALA A 172 1.29 9.63 -5.82
N VAL A 173 0.26 8.86 -6.22
CA VAL A 173 -0.94 8.62 -5.39
C VAL A 173 -0.58 7.94 -4.08
N LEU A 174 0.29 6.92 -4.13
CA LEU A 174 0.71 6.22 -2.92
C LEU A 174 1.52 7.11 -1.98
N LYS A 175 2.43 7.92 -2.52
CA LYS A 175 3.22 8.89 -1.76
C LYS A 175 2.33 9.91 -1.07
N ASP A 176 1.30 10.42 -1.74
CA ASP A 176 0.33 11.35 -1.16
C ASP A 176 -0.51 10.69 -0.05
N ALA A 177 -0.97 9.45 -0.26
CA ALA A 177 -1.65 8.67 0.77
C ALA A 177 -0.75 8.42 1.99
N ALA A 178 0.52 8.06 1.78
CA ALA A 178 1.49 7.82 2.85
C ALA A 178 1.76 9.08 3.66
N ARG A 179 1.95 10.23 2.99
CA ARG A 179 2.07 11.54 3.63
C ARG A 179 0.85 11.87 4.50
N SER A 180 -0.34 11.66 3.96
CA SER A 180 -1.61 11.89 4.67
C SER A 180 -1.76 10.99 5.89
N ALA A 181 -1.38 9.71 5.79
CA ALA A 181 -1.40 8.76 6.90
C ALA A 181 -0.45 9.17 8.02
N VAL A 182 0.81 9.53 7.70
CA VAL A 182 1.79 10.02 8.67
C VAL A 182 1.31 11.29 9.36
N ARG A 183 0.80 12.25 8.57
CA ARG A 183 0.27 13.52 9.09
C ARG A 183 -0.87 13.31 10.09
N GLU A 184 -1.79 12.38 9.81
CA GLU A 184 -2.92 12.09 10.71
C GLU A 184 -2.44 11.42 12.00
N MET A 185 -1.47 10.52 11.92
CA MET A 185 -0.87 9.88 13.10
C MET A 185 -0.18 10.90 14.00
N LEU A 186 0.52 11.87 13.43
CA LEU A 186 1.20 12.92 14.19
C LEU A 186 0.21 13.87 14.87
N ARG A 187 -0.94 14.16 14.24
CA ARG A 187 -2.01 14.96 14.85
C ARG A 187 -2.63 14.31 16.07
N GLY A 188 -2.76 12.98 16.07
CA GLY A 188 -3.40 12.25 17.16
C GLY A 188 -2.50 11.98 18.37
N SER A 189 -1.17 12.03 18.20
CA SER A 189 -0.21 11.57 19.21
C SER A 189 0.51 12.71 19.97
N GLU A 190 0.56 13.92 19.42
CA GLU A 190 1.39 14.99 19.96
C GLU A 190 0.60 16.24 20.34
N ARG A 191 0.80 16.72 21.59
CA ARG A 191 0.22 17.98 22.08
C ARG A 191 0.88 19.20 21.42
N ASN A 192 2.18 19.10 21.12
CA ASN A 192 2.93 20.12 20.40
C ASN A 192 3.05 19.71 18.94
N ARG A 193 2.97 20.67 18.02
CA ARG A 193 3.18 20.38 16.59
C ARG A 193 4.58 19.82 16.39
N PRO A 194 4.73 18.61 15.85
CA PRO A 194 6.04 18.11 15.45
C PRO A 194 6.60 19.01 14.34
N LYS A 195 7.91 19.23 14.34
CA LYS A 195 8.61 19.93 13.26
C LYS A 195 8.95 18.95 12.15
N GLU A 196 9.55 17.82 12.55
CA GLU A 196 10.03 16.78 11.67
C GLU A 196 9.62 15.42 12.23
N ALA A 197 9.40 14.46 11.36
CA ALA A 197 9.23 13.07 11.74
C ALA A 197 9.90 12.16 10.72
N SER A 198 10.55 11.10 11.19
CA SER A 198 11.14 10.09 10.33
C SER A 198 10.75 8.68 10.78
N GLY A 199 10.80 7.74 9.83
CA GLY A 199 10.44 6.37 10.14
C GLY A 199 10.30 5.49 8.91
N PHE A 200 9.55 4.41 9.10
CA PHE A 200 9.29 3.40 8.09
C PHE A 200 7.81 3.23 7.86
N ILE A 201 7.44 2.94 6.63
CA ILE A 201 6.06 2.69 6.23
C ILE A 201 6.01 1.54 5.23
N SER A 202 5.02 0.65 5.35
CA SER A 202 4.78 -0.44 4.39
C SER A 202 3.30 -0.57 4.06
N LEU A 203 3.01 -1.22 2.94
CA LEU A 203 1.64 -1.59 2.60
C LEU A 203 1.15 -2.73 3.51
N ALA A 204 -0.05 -2.59 4.04
CA ALA A 204 -0.72 -3.66 4.76
C ALA A 204 -1.47 -4.60 3.81
N SER A 205 -1.93 -4.09 2.66
CA SER A 205 -2.61 -4.80 1.58
C SER A 205 -2.42 -4.03 0.27
N PHE A 206 -2.82 -4.62 -0.86
CA PHE A 206 -2.83 -3.92 -2.14
C PHE A 206 -3.74 -2.68 -2.06
N PRO A 207 -3.29 -1.54 -2.61
CA PRO A 207 -4.09 -0.33 -2.72
C PRO A 207 -5.31 -0.55 -3.63
N ARG A 208 -6.39 0.17 -3.36
CA ARG A 208 -7.56 0.19 -4.24
C ARG A 208 -7.56 1.49 -5.02
N PHE A 209 -7.17 1.40 -6.29
CA PHE A 209 -7.15 2.54 -7.20
C PHE A 209 -8.50 2.71 -7.91
N TYR A 210 -8.89 3.94 -8.12
CA TYR A 210 -10.05 4.33 -8.92
C TYR A 210 -9.88 5.76 -9.43
N LEU A 211 -10.71 6.14 -10.39
CA LEU A 211 -10.79 7.51 -10.87
C LEU A 211 -11.94 8.21 -10.18
N ASP A 212 -11.68 9.36 -9.61
CA ASP A 212 -12.67 10.23 -9.01
C ASP A 212 -12.42 11.68 -9.40
N SER A 213 -13.48 12.29 -9.98
CA SER A 213 -13.49 13.72 -10.33
C SER A 213 -12.27 14.16 -11.17
N GLY A 214 -11.83 13.30 -12.11
CA GLY A 214 -10.69 13.58 -12.99
C GLY A 214 -9.32 13.42 -12.34
N GLN A 215 -9.25 12.73 -11.20
CA GLN A 215 -8.02 12.41 -10.49
C GLN A 215 -7.88 10.92 -10.24
N TRP A 216 -6.65 10.41 -10.30
CA TRP A 216 -6.33 9.11 -9.76
C TRP A 216 -6.38 9.17 -8.23
N THR A 217 -7.14 8.28 -7.67
CA THR A 217 -7.38 8.17 -6.23
C THR A 217 -7.08 6.77 -5.77
N ALA A 218 -6.48 6.61 -4.59
CA ALA A 218 -6.33 5.31 -3.98
C ALA A 218 -6.64 5.34 -2.48
N PHE A 219 -7.41 4.37 -2.03
CA PHE A 219 -7.52 4.04 -0.62
C PHE A 219 -6.44 3.03 -0.25
N VAL A 220 -5.61 3.40 0.72
CA VAL A 220 -4.42 2.64 1.09
C VAL A 220 -4.40 2.35 2.58
N ARG A 221 -4.03 1.11 2.92
CA ARG A 221 -3.75 0.69 4.29
C ARG A 221 -2.26 0.52 4.48
N PHE A 222 -1.75 1.15 5.53
CA PHE A 222 -0.33 1.15 5.85
C PHE A 222 -0.05 0.54 7.22
N ARG A 223 1.19 0.08 7.38
CA ARG A 223 1.85 -0.15 8.66
C ARG A 223 2.95 0.88 8.79
N VAL A 224 2.92 1.64 9.87
CA VAL A 224 3.81 2.79 10.08
C VAL A 224 4.55 2.65 11.39
N GLN A 225 5.85 2.86 11.35
CA GLN A 225 6.71 3.02 12.51
C GLN A 225 7.33 4.40 12.45
N ILE A 226 7.04 5.24 13.43
CA ILE A 226 7.71 6.53 13.61
C ILE A 226 8.88 6.30 14.55
N ASN A 227 10.09 6.56 14.08
CA ASN A 227 11.32 6.36 14.86
C ASN A 227 11.71 7.61 15.64
N GLU A 228 11.52 8.78 15.02
CA GLU A 228 11.94 10.05 15.57
C GLU A 228 10.91 11.13 15.31
N ILE A 229 10.68 11.96 16.31
CA ILE A 229 9.85 13.17 16.21
C ILE A 229 10.67 14.31 16.81
N THR A 230 10.96 15.33 16.01
CA THR A 230 11.58 16.56 16.46
C THR A 230 10.47 17.59 16.72
N PRO A 231 10.19 17.97 17.97
CA PRO A 231 9.20 18.99 18.27
C PRO A 231 9.69 20.39 17.90
N PHE A 232 8.76 21.33 17.65
CA PHE A 232 9.12 22.74 17.63
C PHE A 232 9.62 23.14 19.02
N ALA A 233 10.85 23.64 19.11
CA ALA A 233 11.33 24.27 20.31
C ALA A 233 10.48 25.54 20.52
N ALA A 234 9.80 25.64 21.67
CA ALA A 234 9.27 26.91 22.13
C ALA A 234 10.47 27.78 22.53
N TYR A 235 10.70 28.87 21.80
CA TYR A 235 11.61 29.93 22.21
C TYR A 235 10.88 30.88 23.11
#